data_a766ddd749184e7e2d5eb8a8472cbd8f
#
_entry.id   a766ddd749184e7e2d5eb8a8472cbd8f
#
_cell.length_a   1.000
_cell.length_b   1.000
_cell.length_c   1.000
_cell.angle_alpha   90.00
_cell.angle_beta   90.00
_cell.angle_gamma   90.00
#
_symmetry.space_group_name_H-M   'P 1'
#
loop_
_entity.id
_entity.type
_entity.pdbx_description
1 polymer ?
#
loop_
_entity_poly.entity_id
_entity_poly.type
_entity_poly.pdbx_seq_one_letter_code
_entity_poly.pdbx_strand_id
1 'polypeptide(L)'
;MAKNDKQWSSATPGLLIILLDQSGSMREDYEGTTRTKFATLAVNKVIDNIIQKNFDGEAPKNRCFISVIGYDNDVKELCSGWLKDLDASPLRYETVKKQVIKESHDGAGGILEEKVEIEEKIPVWVEPVEKNGATNMLGAFQLAKELAEKWIADNVDGPAPVIINISDGVPYYDMKDPRDCMKETVALANEIMNLSNNDGNVLIFNAQIDDSNGKVVFPLNRTEVSQEEAQFLYDITSEVPASYKAAAEKNKLPTKEGSRGCIFGADGVQLIHLIDFGSSKGQGDKGLS
;
A
#
# COMPACT_ATOMS: atom_id res chain seq x y z
N MET A 1 -0.55 -19.77 18.15
CA MET A 1 -0.31 -18.38 17.76
C MET A 1 -0.98 -18.18 16.42
N ALA A 2 -1.74 -17.12 16.27
CA ALA A 2 -2.33 -16.70 15.01
C ALA A 2 -1.21 -16.42 13.99
N LYS A 3 -1.34 -16.89 12.74
CA LYS A 3 -0.22 -17.01 11.81
C LYS A 3 -0.26 -16.03 10.64
N ASN A 4 -1.38 -15.32 10.46
CA ASN A 4 -1.63 -14.48 9.27
C ASN A 4 -1.37 -15.27 7.97
N ASP A 5 -1.79 -16.53 7.88
CA ASP A 5 -1.46 -17.42 6.76
C ASP A 5 -2.62 -17.68 5.79
N LYS A 6 -3.84 -17.25 6.13
CA LYS A 6 -5.00 -17.41 5.25
C LYS A 6 -4.85 -16.63 3.95
N GLN A 7 -5.12 -17.32 2.85
CA GLN A 7 -5.21 -16.68 1.52
C GLN A 7 -6.57 -16.00 1.36
N TRP A 8 -6.58 -14.86 0.71
CA TRP A 8 -7.82 -14.18 0.37
C TRP A 8 -8.51 -14.90 -0.79
N SER A 9 -9.77 -15.18 -0.61
CA SER A 9 -10.58 -15.87 -1.59
C SER A 9 -11.96 -15.21 -1.69
N SER A 10 -12.76 -15.60 -2.69
CA SER A 10 -14.15 -15.09 -2.78
C SER A 10 -15.03 -15.60 -1.64
N ALA A 11 -14.67 -16.71 -0.99
CA ALA A 11 -15.39 -17.25 0.16
C ALA A 11 -14.91 -16.63 1.49
N THR A 12 -13.64 -16.27 1.57
CA THR A 12 -13.01 -15.62 2.72
C THR A 12 -12.19 -14.41 2.24
N PRO A 13 -12.87 -13.30 1.90
CA PRO A 13 -12.18 -12.13 1.37
C PRO A 13 -11.34 -11.42 2.43
N GLY A 14 -10.30 -10.73 1.98
CA GLY A 14 -9.47 -9.89 2.84
C GLY A 14 -9.92 -8.43 2.83
N LEU A 15 -9.40 -7.66 3.79
CA LEU A 15 -9.50 -6.20 3.85
C LEU A 15 -8.13 -5.58 3.68
N LEU A 16 -7.98 -4.72 2.67
CA LEU A 16 -6.82 -3.87 2.48
C LEU A 16 -7.21 -2.41 2.72
N ILE A 17 -6.59 -1.76 3.67
CA ILE A 17 -6.73 -0.33 3.93
C ILE A 17 -5.42 0.36 3.54
N ILE A 18 -5.49 1.39 2.71
CA ILE A 18 -4.35 2.23 2.34
C ILE A 18 -4.58 3.61 2.95
N LEU A 19 -3.67 4.06 3.81
CA LEU A 19 -3.63 5.41 4.36
C LEU A 19 -2.68 6.23 3.50
N LEU A 20 -3.17 7.31 2.92
CA LEU A 20 -2.42 8.16 2.00
C LEU A 20 -2.30 9.56 2.58
N ASP A 21 -1.09 9.95 2.92
CA ASP A 21 -0.76 11.29 3.35
C ASP A 21 -0.99 12.29 2.22
N GLN A 22 -1.77 13.33 2.51
CA GLN A 22 -2.09 14.43 1.61
C GLN A 22 -1.73 15.79 2.25
N SER A 23 -0.85 15.79 3.26
CA SER A 23 -0.39 16.96 3.97
C SER A 23 0.45 17.90 3.10
N GLY A 24 0.74 19.08 3.64
CA GLY A 24 1.46 20.12 2.90
C GLY A 24 2.87 19.74 2.43
N SER A 25 3.61 18.94 3.22
CA SER A 25 4.95 18.42 2.89
C SER A 25 4.94 17.44 1.72
N MET A 26 3.84 16.75 1.48
CA MET A 26 3.67 15.86 0.34
C MET A 26 3.68 16.58 -1.03
N ARG A 27 3.74 17.92 -1.06
CA ARG A 27 3.92 18.71 -2.30
C ARG A 27 5.37 18.92 -2.69
N GLU A 28 6.31 18.58 -1.82
CA GLU A 28 7.73 18.67 -2.13
C GLU A 28 8.11 17.75 -3.30
N ASP A 29 9.14 18.18 -4.03
CA ASP A 29 9.66 17.43 -5.16
C ASP A 29 10.26 16.09 -4.72
N TYR A 30 9.95 15.03 -5.47
CA TYR A 30 10.44 13.69 -5.26
C TYR A 30 10.46 12.90 -6.57
N GLU A 31 11.57 12.25 -6.92
CA GLU A 31 11.70 11.39 -8.11
C GLU A 31 11.20 12.08 -9.42
N GLY A 32 11.42 13.40 -9.57
CA GLY A 32 11.01 14.17 -10.75
C GLY A 32 9.54 14.59 -10.81
N THR A 33 8.80 14.40 -9.72
CA THR A 33 7.41 14.85 -9.53
C THR A 33 7.22 15.33 -8.09
N THR A 34 5.98 15.48 -7.60
CA THR A 34 5.72 15.72 -6.18
C THR A 34 5.46 14.41 -5.45
N ARG A 35 5.76 14.33 -4.13
CA ARG A 35 5.47 13.16 -3.28
C ARG A 35 4.02 12.70 -3.40
N THR A 36 3.06 13.65 -3.41
CA THR A 36 1.64 13.32 -3.55
C THR A 36 1.32 12.66 -4.89
N LYS A 37 1.83 13.17 -6.02
CA LYS A 37 1.64 12.56 -7.34
C LYS A 37 2.27 11.17 -7.41
N PHE A 38 3.48 11.07 -6.88
CA PHE A 38 4.23 9.82 -6.82
C PHE A 38 3.46 8.74 -6.03
N ALA A 39 3.03 9.05 -4.80
CA ALA A 39 2.26 8.14 -3.96
C ALA A 39 0.92 7.74 -4.59
N THR A 40 0.19 8.73 -5.11
CA THR A 40 -1.11 8.51 -5.76
C THR A 40 -1.00 7.61 -6.99
N LEU A 41 0.04 7.82 -7.81
CA LEU A 41 0.30 6.96 -8.98
C LEU A 41 0.59 5.52 -8.55
N ALA A 42 1.39 5.32 -7.52
CA ALA A 42 1.68 3.99 -6.99
C ALA A 42 0.42 3.29 -6.46
N VAL A 43 -0.43 4.00 -5.72
CA VAL A 43 -1.71 3.47 -5.21
C VAL A 43 -2.63 3.06 -6.36
N ASN A 44 -2.87 3.93 -7.34
CA ASN A 44 -3.69 3.61 -8.50
C ASN A 44 -3.14 2.40 -9.27
N LYS A 45 -1.81 2.34 -9.47
CA LYS A 45 -1.17 1.21 -10.16
C LYS A 45 -1.36 -0.11 -9.42
N VAL A 46 -1.32 -0.09 -8.10
CA VAL A 46 -1.51 -1.32 -7.32
C VAL A 46 -2.97 -1.74 -7.30
N ILE A 47 -3.93 -0.81 -7.18
CA ILE A 47 -5.36 -1.15 -7.31
C ILE A 47 -5.62 -1.85 -8.64
N ASP A 48 -5.13 -1.27 -9.76
CA ASP A 48 -5.21 -1.89 -11.08
C ASP A 48 -4.58 -3.29 -11.10
N ASN A 49 -3.36 -3.44 -10.58
CA ASN A 49 -2.67 -4.72 -10.52
C ASN A 49 -3.46 -5.78 -9.74
N ILE A 50 -4.04 -5.40 -8.59
CA ILE A 50 -4.86 -6.33 -7.79
C ILE A 50 -6.10 -6.73 -8.57
N ILE A 51 -6.78 -5.79 -9.21
CA ILE A 51 -7.95 -6.06 -10.05
C ILE A 51 -7.57 -7.03 -11.17
N GLN A 52 -6.53 -6.71 -11.97
CA GLN A 52 -6.09 -7.51 -13.11
C GLN A 52 -5.68 -8.95 -12.72
N LYS A 53 -4.98 -9.11 -11.59
CA LYS A 53 -4.57 -10.43 -11.09
C LYS A 53 -5.76 -11.30 -10.62
N ASN A 54 -6.90 -10.68 -10.38
CA ASN A 54 -8.10 -11.36 -9.91
C ASN A 54 -9.16 -11.61 -10.99
N PHE A 55 -8.88 -11.22 -12.25
CA PHE A 55 -9.79 -11.56 -13.36
C PHE A 55 -9.93 -13.07 -13.55
N ASP A 56 -11.19 -13.49 -13.72
CA ASP A 56 -11.56 -14.86 -14.06
C ASP A 56 -12.72 -14.78 -15.07
N GLY A 57 -12.39 -14.88 -16.35
CA GLY A 57 -13.32 -14.58 -17.43
C GLY A 57 -13.50 -13.07 -17.64
N GLU A 58 -14.75 -12.60 -17.57
CA GLU A 58 -15.13 -11.22 -17.93
C GLU A 58 -15.01 -10.21 -16.78
N ALA A 59 -14.84 -10.64 -15.53
CA ALA A 59 -14.82 -9.76 -14.37
C ALA A 59 -13.84 -10.25 -13.28
N PRO A 60 -13.32 -9.34 -12.45
CA PRO A 60 -12.48 -9.73 -11.32
C PRO A 60 -13.33 -10.40 -10.23
N LYS A 61 -12.76 -11.41 -9.58
CA LYS A 61 -13.35 -12.04 -8.38
C LYS A 61 -13.15 -11.14 -7.17
N ASN A 62 -14.19 -10.98 -6.36
CA ASN A 62 -14.17 -10.22 -5.11
C ASN A 62 -13.42 -10.99 -4.00
N ARG A 63 -12.08 -11.04 -4.08
CA ARG A 63 -11.22 -11.69 -3.09
C ARG A 63 -10.75 -10.74 -2.00
N CYS A 64 -10.89 -9.43 -2.20
CA CYS A 64 -10.66 -8.43 -1.17
C CYS A 64 -11.57 -7.22 -1.36
N PHE A 65 -11.77 -6.51 -0.25
CA PHE A 65 -12.30 -5.16 -0.22
C PHE A 65 -11.11 -4.19 -0.03
N ILE A 66 -11.06 -3.13 -0.82
CA ILE A 66 -10.04 -2.08 -0.70
C ILE A 66 -10.70 -0.82 -0.19
N SER A 67 -10.07 -0.13 0.76
CA SER A 67 -10.40 1.22 1.20
C SER A 67 -9.14 2.08 1.15
N VAL A 68 -9.21 3.23 0.51
CA VAL A 68 -8.14 4.23 0.49
C VAL A 68 -8.61 5.44 1.27
N ILE A 69 -7.90 5.77 2.35
CA ILE A 69 -8.17 6.87 3.26
C ILE A 69 -7.09 7.93 3.05
N GLY A 70 -7.50 9.12 2.62
CA GLY A 70 -6.61 10.29 2.56
C GLY A 70 -6.70 11.09 3.85
N TYR A 71 -5.57 11.68 4.26
CA TYR A 71 -5.52 12.52 5.43
C TYR A 71 -4.62 13.76 5.23
N ASP A 72 -5.18 14.91 5.59
CA ASP A 72 -4.51 16.20 5.74
C ASP A 72 -4.98 16.83 7.06
N ASN A 73 -5.67 17.99 7.07
CA ASN A 73 -6.42 18.46 8.23
C ASN A 73 -7.64 17.57 8.51
N ASP A 74 -8.25 17.10 7.43
CA ASP A 74 -9.42 16.23 7.45
C ASP A 74 -9.01 14.79 7.12
N VAL A 75 -9.83 13.85 7.55
CA VAL A 75 -9.67 12.43 7.21
C VAL A 75 -10.90 11.98 6.45
N LYS A 76 -10.70 11.37 5.29
CA LYS A 76 -11.81 10.91 4.46
C LYS A 76 -11.44 9.67 3.65
N GLU A 77 -12.41 8.82 3.43
CA GLU A 77 -12.29 7.75 2.45
C GLU A 77 -12.33 8.35 1.04
N LEU A 78 -11.26 8.12 0.26
CA LEU A 78 -11.10 8.62 -1.11
C LEU A 78 -11.77 7.71 -2.12
N CYS A 79 -11.60 6.40 -1.95
CA CYS A 79 -12.31 5.36 -2.68
C CYS A 79 -12.41 4.10 -1.84
N SER A 80 -13.48 3.33 -2.01
CA SER A 80 -13.60 2.01 -1.42
C SER A 80 -14.51 1.11 -2.26
N GLY A 81 -14.30 -0.19 -2.19
CA GLY A 81 -15.16 -1.13 -2.87
C GLY A 81 -14.58 -2.53 -2.99
N TRP A 82 -15.42 -3.43 -3.44
CA TRP A 82 -15.01 -4.73 -3.93
C TRP A 82 -14.28 -4.58 -5.27
N LEU A 83 -13.41 -5.51 -5.61
CA LEU A 83 -12.63 -5.44 -6.86
C LEU A 83 -13.50 -5.26 -8.10
N LYS A 84 -14.67 -5.92 -8.16
CA LYS A 84 -15.62 -5.78 -9.26
C LYS A 84 -16.21 -4.37 -9.35
N ASP A 85 -16.50 -3.73 -8.20
CA ASP A 85 -17.07 -2.40 -8.17
C ASP A 85 -16.03 -1.35 -8.54
N LEU A 86 -14.79 -1.51 -8.05
CA LEU A 86 -13.66 -0.65 -8.41
C LEU A 86 -13.33 -0.74 -9.91
N ASP A 87 -13.32 -1.95 -10.50
CA ASP A 87 -13.12 -2.15 -11.93
C ASP A 87 -14.19 -1.45 -12.78
N ALA A 88 -15.45 -1.50 -12.33
CA ALA A 88 -16.58 -0.90 -13.04
C ALA A 88 -16.65 0.63 -12.93
N SER A 89 -16.00 1.24 -11.91
CA SER A 89 -16.25 2.64 -11.55
C SER A 89 -14.98 3.41 -11.17
N PRO A 90 -13.94 3.45 -12.01
CA PRO A 90 -12.84 4.39 -11.79
C PRO A 90 -13.35 5.84 -11.94
N LEU A 91 -12.72 6.79 -11.27
CA LEU A 91 -13.06 8.22 -11.38
C LEU A 91 -12.89 8.70 -12.82
N ARG A 92 -11.84 8.28 -13.49
CA ARG A 92 -11.51 8.58 -14.87
C ARG A 92 -10.48 7.59 -15.43
N TYR A 93 -10.20 7.72 -16.71
CA TYR A 93 -9.07 7.06 -17.35
C TYR A 93 -8.05 8.11 -17.77
N GLU A 94 -6.77 7.79 -17.56
CA GLU A 94 -5.64 8.57 -18.06
C GLU A 94 -5.00 7.84 -19.25
N THR A 95 -4.75 8.58 -20.33
CA THR A 95 -4.06 8.01 -21.50
C THR A 95 -2.57 8.25 -21.34
N VAL A 96 -1.79 7.19 -21.23
CA VAL A 96 -0.33 7.26 -21.17
C VAL A 96 0.26 6.66 -22.45
N LYS A 97 1.34 7.27 -22.92
CA LYS A 97 2.10 6.75 -24.08
C LYS A 97 3.21 5.85 -23.56
N LYS A 98 3.23 4.62 -24.06
CA LYS A 98 4.20 3.59 -23.69
C LYS A 98 4.96 3.12 -24.92
N GLN A 99 6.28 3.09 -24.82
CA GLN A 99 7.10 2.45 -25.85
C GLN A 99 7.14 0.93 -25.60
N VAL A 100 6.71 0.16 -26.58
CA VAL A 100 6.81 -1.29 -26.58
C VAL A 100 7.69 -1.74 -27.74
N ILE A 101 8.47 -2.81 -27.52
CA ILE A 101 9.23 -3.45 -28.57
C ILE A 101 8.30 -4.44 -29.27
N LYS A 102 8.06 -4.23 -30.56
CA LYS A 102 7.33 -5.18 -31.40
C LYS A 102 8.35 -6.03 -32.15
N GLU A 103 8.31 -7.32 -31.91
CA GLU A 103 9.12 -8.29 -32.68
C GLU A 103 8.37 -8.68 -33.94
N SER A 104 9.05 -8.63 -35.08
CA SER A 104 8.57 -9.14 -36.34
C SER A 104 9.65 -10.02 -36.98
N HIS A 105 9.24 -11.00 -37.79
CA HIS A 105 10.19 -11.85 -38.52
C HIS A 105 10.44 -11.26 -39.92
N ASP A 106 11.71 -11.17 -40.33
CA ASP A 106 12.14 -10.61 -41.62
C ASP A 106 11.94 -11.55 -42.81
N GLY A 107 11.31 -12.70 -42.62
CA GLY A 107 11.12 -13.73 -43.64
C GLY A 107 12.37 -14.56 -43.98
N ALA A 108 13.53 -14.16 -43.46
CA ALA A 108 14.81 -14.87 -43.62
C ALA A 108 15.27 -15.57 -42.31
N GLY A 109 14.41 -15.54 -41.28
CA GLY A 109 14.67 -16.16 -39.98
C GLY A 109 15.30 -15.21 -38.96
N GLY A 110 15.45 -13.92 -39.29
CA GLY A 110 15.87 -12.86 -38.34
C GLY A 110 14.70 -12.26 -37.58
N ILE A 111 14.96 -11.78 -36.38
CA ILE A 111 14.00 -11.01 -35.56
C ILE A 111 14.31 -9.53 -35.74
N LEU A 112 13.31 -8.78 -36.21
CA LEU A 112 13.35 -7.32 -36.30
C LEU A 112 12.61 -6.77 -35.08
N GLU A 113 13.30 -5.96 -34.28
CA GLU A 113 12.73 -5.23 -33.15
C GLU A 113 12.38 -3.80 -33.59
N GLU A 114 11.12 -3.43 -33.48
CA GLU A 114 10.64 -2.08 -33.71
C GLU A 114 10.08 -1.47 -32.42
N LYS A 115 10.55 -0.27 -32.05
CA LYS A 115 9.96 0.50 -30.94
C LYS A 115 8.69 1.19 -31.44
N VAL A 116 7.56 0.74 -30.97
CA VAL A 116 6.24 1.31 -31.29
C VAL A 116 5.68 2.02 -30.07
N GLU A 117 5.22 3.26 -30.25
CA GLU A 117 4.48 3.97 -29.22
C GLU A 117 3.02 3.52 -29.25
N ILE A 118 2.54 3.03 -28.12
CA ILE A 118 1.13 2.66 -27.94
C ILE A 118 0.49 3.56 -26.86
N GLU A 119 -0.78 3.85 -27.02
CA GLU A 119 -1.59 4.51 -26.00
C GLU A 119 -2.27 3.46 -25.13
N GLU A 120 -2.05 3.56 -23.81
CA GLU A 120 -2.67 2.71 -22.80
C GLU A 120 -3.58 3.58 -21.93
N LYS A 121 -4.81 3.13 -21.68
CA LYS A 121 -5.73 3.79 -20.75
C LYS A 121 -5.54 3.17 -19.38
N ILE A 122 -5.10 3.98 -18.43
CA ILE A 122 -4.90 3.59 -17.03
C ILE A 122 -6.09 4.13 -16.21
N PRO A 123 -6.79 3.28 -15.45
CA PRO A 123 -7.86 3.73 -14.56
C PRO A 123 -7.28 4.50 -13.36
N VAL A 124 -8.00 5.52 -12.93
CA VAL A 124 -7.66 6.38 -11.80
C VAL A 124 -8.79 6.34 -10.79
N TRP A 125 -8.51 5.95 -9.56
CA TRP A 125 -9.46 5.92 -8.43
C TRP A 125 -9.18 7.02 -7.42
N VAL A 126 -7.92 7.47 -7.33
CA VAL A 126 -7.46 8.48 -6.37
C VAL A 126 -6.73 9.58 -7.12
N GLU A 127 -7.08 10.85 -6.83
CA GLU A 127 -6.40 12.01 -7.38
C GLU A 127 -5.35 12.56 -6.40
N PRO A 128 -4.22 13.09 -6.91
CA PRO A 128 -3.26 13.78 -6.07
C PRO A 128 -3.87 15.06 -5.51
N VAL A 129 -3.57 15.37 -4.25
CA VAL A 129 -4.03 16.59 -3.58
C VAL A 129 -2.86 17.54 -3.40
N GLU A 130 -2.98 18.76 -3.92
CA GLU A 130 -1.96 19.81 -3.84
C GLU A 130 -2.43 20.96 -2.93
N LYS A 131 -2.83 20.62 -1.67
CA LYS A 131 -3.28 21.59 -0.67
C LYS A 131 -2.26 21.70 0.46
N ASN A 132 -2.26 22.86 1.14
CA ASN A 132 -1.63 22.98 2.45
C ASN A 132 -2.53 22.35 3.49
N GLY A 133 -2.02 21.38 4.23
CA GLY A 133 -2.75 20.72 5.31
C GLY A 133 -1.79 20.24 6.39
N ALA A 134 -2.33 19.99 7.57
CA ALA A 134 -1.65 19.28 8.64
C ALA A 134 -1.54 17.79 8.30
N THR A 135 -0.96 17.00 9.18
CA THR A 135 -0.77 15.55 8.99
C THR A 135 -1.57 14.82 10.08
N ASN A 136 -2.92 14.77 9.91
CA ASN A 136 -3.80 14.10 10.87
C ASN A 136 -3.75 12.57 10.72
N MET A 137 -2.55 12.03 10.91
CA MET A 137 -2.31 10.59 10.85
C MET A 137 -3.10 9.83 11.92
N LEU A 138 -3.25 10.40 13.13
CA LEU A 138 -4.04 9.79 14.21
C LEU A 138 -5.49 9.55 13.76
N GLY A 139 -6.13 10.54 13.16
CA GLY A 139 -7.51 10.41 12.67
C GLY A 139 -7.62 9.36 11.56
N ALA A 140 -6.62 9.25 10.67
CA ALA A 140 -6.59 8.21 9.64
C ALA A 140 -6.48 6.80 10.24
N PHE A 141 -5.60 6.60 11.22
CA PHE A 141 -5.52 5.34 11.95
C PHE A 141 -6.79 5.03 12.75
N GLN A 142 -7.48 6.05 13.28
CA GLN A 142 -8.75 5.87 13.97
C GLN A 142 -9.85 5.36 13.04
N LEU A 143 -9.99 5.95 11.85
CA LEU A 143 -10.93 5.46 10.84
C LEU A 143 -10.55 4.04 10.35
N ALA A 144 -9.26 3.76 10.17
CA ALA A 144 -8.79 2.43 9.82
C ALA A 144 -9.10 1.39 10.91
N LYS A 145 -8.98 1.76 12.19
CA LYS A 145 -9.36 0.91 13.32
C LYS A 145 -10.84 0.54 13.27
N GLU A 146 -11.71 1.53 13.09
CA GLU A 146 -13.16 1.32 13.01
C GLU A 146 -13.54 0.36 11.87
N LEU A 147 -12.91 0.54 10.69
CA LEU A 147 -13.12 -0.37 9.55
C LEU A 147 -12.61 -1.78 9.85
N ALA A 148 -11.42 -1.91 10.47
CA ALA A 148 -10.84 -3.20 10.82
C ALA A 148 -11.68 -3.93 11.88
N GLU A 149 -12.13 -3.25 12.93
CA GLU A 149 -13.00 -3.81 13.97
C GLU A 149 -14.31 -4.34 13.40
N LYS A 150 -14.97 -3.53 12.55
CA LYS A 150 -16.20 -3.94 11.86
C LYS A 150 -15.95 -5.17 10.97
N TRP A 151 -14.87 -5.12 10.18
CA TRP A 151 -14.52 -6.24 9.29
C TRP A 151 -14.27 -7.54 10.07
N ILE A 152 -13.52 -7.47 11.16
CA ILE A 152 -13.21 -8.61 12.01
C ILE A 152 -14.50 -9.21 12.62
N ALA A 153 -15.43 -8.36 13.06
CA ALA A 153 -16.71 -8.81 13.61
C ALA A 153 -17.55 -9.62 12.60
N ASP A 154 -17.53 -9.16 11.33
CA ASP A 154 -18.27 -9.81 10.25
C ASP A 154 -17.51 -11.00 9.62
N ASN A 155 -16.18 -11.07 9.80
CA ASN A 155 -15.29 -12.05 9.16
C ASN A 155 -14.32 -12.72 10.16
N VAL A 156 -14.85 -13.24 11.24
CA VAL A 156 -14.06 -13.80 12.36
C VAL A 156 -13.12 -14.93 11.91
N ASP A 157 -13.54 -15.71 10.93
CA ASP A 157 -12.76 -16.79 10.29
C ASP A 157 -12.08 -16.37 8.99
N GLY A 158 -12.18 -15.11 8.61
CA GLY A 158 -11.51 -14.54 7.42
C GLY A 158 -10.03 -14.25 7.65
N PRO A 159 -9.31 -13.80 6.61
CA PRO A 159 -7.97 -13.23 6.75
C PRO A 159 -7.97 -11.98 7.63
N ALA A 160 -6.91 -11.81 8.41
CA ALA A 160 -6.73 -10.60 9.20
C ALA A 160 -6.52 -9.37 8.28
N PRO A 161 -7.09 -8.21 8.61
CA PRO A 161 -6.91 -6.98 7.84
C PRO A 161 -5.45 -6.54 7.71
N VAL A 162 -5.14 -5.89 6.58
CA VAL A 162 -3.83 -5.28 6.33
C VAL A 162 -4.02 -3.78 6.11
N ILE A 163 -3.23 -2.98 6.80
CA ILE A 163 -3.17 -1.52 6.68
C ILE A 163 -1.79 -1.17 6.10
N ILE A 164 -1.76 -0.32 5.07
CA ILE A 164 -0.51 0.21 4.49
C ILE A 164 -0.58 1.73 4.59
N ASN A 165 0.33 2.32 5.35
CA ASN A 165 0.43 3.77 5.47
C ASN A 165 1.57 4.30 4.60
N ILE A 166 1.28 5.35 3.83
CA ILE A 166 2.21 6.02 2.93
C ILE A 166 2.27 7.48 3.34
N SER A 167 3.43 7.93 3.83
CA SER A 167 3.63 9.27 4.40
C SER A 167 5.07 9.74 4.19
N ASP A 168 5.33 11.02 4.34
CA ASP A 168 6.68 11.55 4.49
C ASP A 168 7.18 11.60 5.94
N GLY A 169 6.35 11.28 6.92
CA GLY A 169 6.82 10.90 8.24
C GLY A 169 6.07 11.42 9.46
N VAL A 170 5.98 12.72 9.70
CA VAL A 170 5.62 13.24 11.03
C VAL A 170 4.14 13.59 11.18
N PRO A 171 3.42 12.98 12.13
CA PRO A 171 2.06 13.42 12.44
C PRO A 171 2.07 14.82 13.07
N TYR A 172 1.21 15.69 12.56
CA TYR A 172 1.00 17.04 13.10
C TYR A 172 -0.47 17.44 12.92
N TYR A 173 -1.18 17.61 14.02
CA TYR A 173 -2.59 17.98 14.03
C TYR A 173 -2.92 18.78 15.32
N ASP A 174 -4.03 19.51 15.31
CA ASP A 174 -4.56 20.28 16.45
C ASP A 174 -3.56 21.25 17.07
N MET A 175 -2.56 21.71 16.32
CA MET A 175 -1.47 22.59 16.83
C MET A 175 -0.75 22.01 18.05
N LYS A 176 -0.78 20.68 18.25
CA LYS A 176 -0.06 20.00 19.32
C LYS A 176 1.43 19.86 18.98
N ASP A 177 2.23 19.62 20.02
CA ASP A 177 3.63 19.24 19.83
C ASP A 177 3.72 17.95 18.97
N PRO A 178 4.54 17.90 17.92
CA PRO A 178 4.70 16.70 17.08
C PRO A 178 5.03 15.44 17.87
N ARG A 179 5.78 15.55 18.97
CA ARG A 179 6.10 14.40 19.83
C ARG A 179 4.89 13.84 20.56
N ASP A 180 3.94 14.71 20.93
CA ASP A 180 2.70 14.24 21.55
C ASP A 180 1.80 13.60 20.49
N CYS A 181 1.75 14.16 19.28
CA CYS A 181 1.07 13.53 18.14
C CYS A 181 1.65 12.14 17.83
N MET A 182 2.98 12.00 17.83
CA MET A 182 3.65 10.70 17.65
C MET A 182 3.27 9.71 18.75
N LYS A 183 3.29 10.11 20.02
CA LYS A 183 2.93 9.24 21.16
C LYS A 183 1.48 8.73 21.05
N GLU A 184 0.54 9.64 20.76
CA GLU A 184 -0.87 9.29 20.59
C GLU A 184 -1.05 8.29 19.42
N THR A 185 -0.37 8.54 18.30
CA THR A 185 -0.42 7.66 17.12
C THR A 185 0.21 6.29 17.39
N VAL A 186 1.35 6.23 18.12
CA VAL A 186 1.96 4.96 18.54
C VAL A 186 1.02 4.15 19.44
N ALA A 187 0.36 4.81 20.40
CA ALA A 187 -0.60 4.13 21.27
C ALA A 187 -1.74 3.50 20.44
N LEU A 188 -2.33 4.28 19.54
CA LEU A 188 -3.41 3.80 18.67
C LEU A 188 -2.97 2.69 17.71
N ALA A 189 -1.79 2.83 17.09
CA ALA A 189 -1.25 1.79 16.20
C ALA A 189 -1.03 0.46 16.95
N ASN A 190 -0.56 0.52 18.19
CA ASN A 190 -0.43 -0.67 19.04
C ASN A 190 -1.80 -1.30 19.38
N GLU A 191 -2.83 -0.49 19.64
CA GLU A 191 -4.19 -1.02 19.79
C GLU A 191 -4.64 -1.75 18.53
N ILE A 192 -4.44 -1.17 17.34
CA ILE A 192 -4.79 -1.77 16.06
C ILE A 192 -4.04 -3.09 15.83
N MET A 193 -2.72 -3.11 16.08
CA MET A 193 -1.90 -4.33 15.94
C MET A 193 -2.27 -5.43 16.95
N ASN A 194 -3.02 -5.11 18.00
CA ASN A 194 -3.58 -6.07 18.96
C ASN A 194 -4.99 -6.55 18.59
N LEU A 195 -5.67 -5.90 17.64
CA LEU A 195 -6.91 -6.44 17.10
C LEU A 195 -6.59 -7.74 16.35
N SER A 196 -7.41 -8.75 16.54
CA SER A 196 -7.17 -10.07 15.94
C SER A 196 -8.45 -10.81 15.63
N ASN A 197 -8.37 -11.72 14.68
CA ASN A 197 -9.37 -12.76 14.41
C ASN A 197 -8.70 -14.13 14.47
N ASN A 198 -9.36 -15.17 13.96
CA ASN A 198 -8.84 -16.55 14.00
C ASN A 198 -7.63 -16.78 13.07
N ASP A 199 -7.33 -15.87 12.13
CA ASP A 199 -6.13 -15.95 11.28
C ASP A 199 -4.92 -15.28 11.95
N GLY A 200 -5.11 -14.10 12.52
CA GLY A 200 -4.00 -13.37 13.10
C GLY A 200 -4.35 -11.95 13.54
N ASN A 201 -3.32 -11.22 13.87
CA ASN A 201 -3.43 -9.82 14.23
C ASN A 201 -3.57 -8.96 12.96
N VAL A 202 -4.20 -7.79 13.10
CA VAL A 202 -4.14 -6.74 12.07
C VAL A 202 -2.69 -6.36 11.83
N LEU A 203 -2.31 -6.27 10.55
CA LEU A 203 -0.96 -5.89 10.15
C LEU A 203 -0.93 -4.43 9.69
N ILE A 204 0.10 -3.70 10.15
CA ILE A 204 0.40 -2.35 9.69
C ILE A 204 1.77 -2.35 9.03
N PHE A 205 1.84 -1.91 7.77
CA PHE A 205 3.07 -1.70 7.03
C PHE A 205 3.21 -0.21 6.68
N ASN A 206 4.44 0.31 6.63
CA ASN A 206 4.68 1.72 6.39
C ASN A 206 5.67 1.96 5.24
N ALA A 207 5.40 2.97 4.41
CA ALA A 207 6.35 3.52 3.45
C ALA A 207 6.60 4.99 3.76
N GLN A 208 7.87 5.36 3.96
CA GLN A 208 8.29 6.75 4.02
C GLN A 208 8.77 7.21 2.65
N ILE A 209 8.16 8.29 2.17
CA ILE A 209 8.53 8.98 0.93
C ILE A 209 9.34 10.21 1.32
N ASP A 210 10.63 10.01 1.58
CA ASP A 210 11.57 11.06 1.94
C ASP A 210 13.01 10.57 1.71
N ASP A 211 13.88 11.45 1.21
CA ASP A 211 15.28 11.12 0.92
C ASP A 211 16.22 11.26 2.13
N SER A 212 15.74 11.80 3.25
CA SER A 212 16.57 12.22 4.39
C SER A 212 17.22 11.06 5.15
N ASN A 213 16.64 9.87 5.13
CA ASN A 213 17.13 8.68 5.86
C ASN A 213 17.97 7.72 5.00
N GLY A 214 18.13 8.00 3.69
CA GLY A 214 18.61 6.99 2.76
C GLY A 214 17.66 5.80 2.62
N LYS A 215 18.05 4.79 1.87
CA LYS A 215 17.21 3.61 1.62
C LYS A 215 17.40 2.57 2.71
N VAL A 216 16.37 2.33 3.52
CA VAL A 216 16.30 1.22 4.48
C VAL A 216 15.03 0.41 4.21
N VAL A 217 15.19 -0.89 3.99
CA VAL A 217 14.09 -1.79 3.65
C VAL A 217 14.02 -2.90 4.69
N PHE A 218 12.87 -3.02 5.33
CA PHE A 218 12.54 -4.04 6.31
C PHE A 218 13.57 -4.19 7.44
N PRO A 219 13.86 -3.09 8.18
CA PRO A 219 14.84 -3.09 9.27
C PRO A 219 14.48 -4.13 10.33
N LEU A 220 15.50 -4.75 10.91
CA LEU A 220 15.37 -5.66 12.03
C LEU A 220 15.34 -4.90 13.35
N ASN A 221 16.13 -3.83 13.45
CA ASN A 221 16.29 -3.04 14.67
C ASN A 221 15.96 -1.57 14.45
N ARG A 222 15.35 -0.96 15.46
CA ARG A 222 15.03 0.47 15.49
C ARG A 222 16.26 1.36 15.23
N THR A 223 17.45 0.90 15.60
CA THR A 223 18.74 1.62 15.43
C THR A 223 19.25 1.65 13.99
N GLU A 224 18.64 0.87 13.08
CA GLU A 224 18.98 0.93 11.64
C GLU A 224 18.41 2.19 10.97
N VAL A 225 17.51 2.89 11.65
CA VAL A 225 16.99 4.21 11.26
C VAL A 225 17.38 5.23 12.31
N SER A 226 17.93 6.37 11.89
CA SER A 226 18.57 7.32 12.79
C SER A 226 17.67 8.51 13.16
N GLN A 227 16.75 8.91 12.29
CA GLN A 227 15.89 10.07 12.50
C GLN A 227 14.68 9.70 13.37
N GLU A 228 14.21 10.65 14.20
CA GLU A 228 13.09 10.48 15.13
C GLU A 228 11.81 10.08 14.38
N GLU A 229 11.58 10.66 13.21
CA GLU A 229 10.44 10.40 12.32
C GLU A 229 10.44 8.96 11.77
N ALA A 230 11.61 8.49 11.33
CA ALA A 230 11.76 7.13 10.85
C ALA A 230 11.63 6.11 11.99
N GLN A 231 12.16 6.44 13.17
CA GLN A 231 11.98 5.62 14.36
C GLN A 231 10.52 5.55 14.79
N PHE A 232 9.78 6.65 14.68
CA PHE A 232 8.34 6.66 14.91
C PHE A 232 7.61 5.73 13.94
N LEU A 233 7.87 5.81 12.63
CA LEU A 233 7.27 4.90 11.65
C LEU A 233 7.64 3.43 11.90
N TYR A 234 8.88 3.16 12.33
CA TYR A 234 9.28 1.82 12.76
C TYR A 234 8.43 1.33 13.94
N ASP A 235 8.20 2.18 14.93
CA ASP A 235 7.45 1.84 16.16
C ASP A 235 5.97 1.52 15.88
N ILE A 236 5.36 2.10 14.83
CA ILE A 236 3.98 1.84 14.40
C ILE A 236 3.87 0.76 13.31
N THR A 237 4.92 -0.03 13.07
CA THR A 237 4.95 -1.06 12.02
C THR A 237 4.92 -2.45 12.63
N SER A 238 4.14 -3.35 12.04
CA SER A 238 4.11 -4.78 12.40
C SER A 238 5.39 -5.51 12.00
N GLU A 239 5.76 -6.53 12.77
CA GLU A 239 6.72 -7.53 12.30
C GLU A 239 6.14 -8.27 11.09
N VAL A 240 7.02 -8.63 10.16
CA VAL A 240 6.65 -9.41 8.97
C VAL A 240 6.36 -10.86 9.40
N PRO A 241 5.12 -11.35 9.25
CA PRO A 241 4.81 -12.72 9.59
C PRO A 241 5.58 -13.73 8.71
N ALA A 242 5.96 -14.87 9.26
CA ALA A 242 6.67 -15.91 8.50
C ALA A 242 5.91 -16.36 7.23
N SER A 243 4.58 -16.31 7.26
CA SER A 243 3.71 -16.61 6.11
C SER A 243 3.85 -15.64 4.94
N TYR A 244 4.47 -14.48 5.13
CA TYR A 244 4.73 -13.47 4.09
C TYR A 244 6.13 -13.60 3.45
N LYS A 245 6.95 -14.56 3.89
CA LYS A 245 8.33 -14.72 3.40
C LYS A 245 8.39 -14.90 1.88
N ALA A 246 7.56 -15.78 1.32
CA ALA A 246 7.51 -16.00 -0.14
C ALA A 246 7.09 -14.72 -0.91
N ALA A 247 6.16 -13.95 -0.34
CA ALA A 247 5.74 -12.68 -0.93
C ALA A 247 6.88 -11.64 -0.88
N ALA A 248 7.65 -11.60 0.20
CA ALA A 248 8.81 -10.72 0.32
C ALA A 248 9.89 -11.08 -0.73
N GLU A 249 10.21 -12.37 -0.88
CA GLU A 249 11.16 -12.84 -1.89
C GLU A 249 10.72 -12.48 -3.32
N LYS A 250 9.44 -12.72 -3.65
CA LYS A 250 8.85 -12.36 -4.96
C LYS A 250 8.96 -10.87 -5.25
N ASN A 251 8.77 -10.02 -4.25
CA ASN A 251 8.83 -8.57 -4.36
C ASN A 251 10.25 -8.01 -4.10
N LYS A 252 11.28 -8.87 -3.99
CA LYS A 252 12.69 -8.48 -3.75
C LYS A 252 12.86 -7.63 -2.48
N LEU A 253 12.04 -7.89 -1.47
CA LEU A 253 12.10 -7.23 -0.16
C LEU A 253 12.94 -8.10 0.79
N PRO A 254 14.10 -7.64 1.25
CA PRO A 254 14.95 -8.42 2.14
C PRO A 254 14.31 -8.57 3.52
N THR A 255 13.94 -9.78 3.90
CA THR A 255 13.35 -10.07 5.21
C THR A 255 14.19 -11.03 6.03
N LYS A 256 14.24 -10.79 7.33
CA LYS A 256 14.73 -11.70 8.35
C LYS A 256 13.64 -11.91 9.39
N GLU A 257 13.75 -12.92 10.20
CA GLU A 257 12.88 -13.10 11.36
C GLU A 257 12.97 -11.87 12.29
N GLY A 258 11.81 -11.28 12.62
CA GLY A 258 11.70 -10.05 13.40
C GLY A 258 11.81 -8.74 12.59
N SER A 259 12.05 -8.79 11.26
CA SER A 259 12.03 -7.58 10.44
C SER A 259 10.67 -6.88 10.50
N ARG A 260 10.69 -5.54 10.59
CA ARG A 260 9.49 -4.71 10.49
C ARG A 260 9.14 -4.42 9.03
N GLY A 261 7.87 -4.47 8.67
CA GLY A 261 7.38 -4.26 7.31
C GLY A 261 7.34 -2.77 6.91
N CYS A 262 8.46 -2.06 7.02
CA CYS A 262 8.56 -0.66 6.62
C CYS A 262 9.71 -0.41 5.66
N ILE A 263 9.52 0.60 4.79
CA ILE A 263 10.51 1.06 3.83
C ILE A 263 10.71 2.56 4.03
N PHE A 264 11.97 2.99 4.11
CA PHE A 264 12.40 4.38 4.21
C PHE A 264 13.11 4.79 2.93
N GLY A 265 12.85 6.01 2.43
CA GLY A 265 13.36 6.45 1.14
C GLY A 265 12.84 5.60 -0.02
N ALA A 266 11.53 5.29 -0.02
CA ALA A 266 10.91 4.37 -0.96
C ALA A 266 10.86 4.97 -2.37
N ASP A 267 11.58 4.39 -3.33
CA ASP A 267 11.35 4.69 -4.75
C ASP A 267 10.02 4.06 -5.24
N GLY A 268 9.57 4.45 -6.46
CA GLY A 268 8.28 4.01 -7.00
C GLY A 268 8.15 2.50 -7.13
N VAL A 269 9.24 1.81 -7.42
CA VAL A 269 9.26 0.35 -7.53
C VAL A 269 9.10 -0.28 -6.14
N GLN A 270 9.81 0.24 -5.14
CA GLN A 270 9.74 -0.25 -3.77
C GLN A 270 8.37 0.01 -3.14
N LEU A 271 7.77 1.18 -3.40
CA LEU A 271 6.42 1.49 -2.93
C LEU A 271 5.40 0.50 -3.51
N ILE A 272 5.43 0.26 -4.83
CA ILE A 272 4.59 -0.75 -5.48
C ILE A 272 4.86 -2.13 -4.88
N HIS A 273 6.13 -2.51 -4.67
CA HIS A 273 6.50 -3.79 -4.07
C HIS A 273 5.97 -3.94 -2.64
N LEU A 274 6.00 -2.89 -1.82
CA LEU A 274 5.44 -2.94 -0.46
C LEU A 274 3.93 -3.16 -0.49
N ILE A 275 3.20 -2.45 -1.37
CA ILE A 275 1.75 -2.60 -1.44
C ILE A 275 1.39 -3.97 -2.05
N ASP A 276 2.10 -4.43 -3.09
CA ASP A 276 1.96 -5.79 -3.64
C ASP A 276 2.27 -6.87 -2.60
N PHE A 277 3.28 -6.65 -1.76
CA PHE A 277 3.63 -7.52 -0.64
C PHE A 277 2.50 -7.57 0.41
N GLY A 278 2.02 -6.42 0.88
CA GLY A 278 0.93 -6.36 1.87
C GLY A 278 -0.37 -6.97 1.36
N SER A 279 -0.66 -6.82 0.06
CA SER A 279 -1.84 -7.39 -0.59
C SER A 279 -1.63 -8.81 -1.14
N SER A 280 -0.47 -9.41 -0.95
CA SER A 280 -0.06 -10.68 -1.58
C SER A 280 -1.02 -11.85 -1.35
N LYS A 281 -1.68 -11.87 -0.20
CA LYS A 281 -2.68 -12.88 0.13
C LYS A 281 -3.93 -12.82 -0.75
N GLY A 282 -4.20 -11.65 -1.38
CA GLY A 282 -5.31 -11.43 -2.31
C GLY A 282 -4.94 -11.62 -3.78
N GLN A 283 -3.68 -11.89 -4.07
CA GLN A 283 -3.24 -12.12 -5.44
C GLN A 283 -3.44 -13.60 -5.78
N GLY A 284 -4.41 -13.90 -6.68
CA GLY A 284 -4.61 -15.26 -7.16
C GLY A 284 -3.34 -15.81 -7.78
N ASP A 285 -3.00 -17.07 -7.43
CA ASP A 285 -1.99 -17.84 -8.16
C ASP A 285 -2.49 -18.08 -9.59
N LYS A 286 -2.25 -17.14 -10.50
CA LYS A 286 -2.09 -17.50 -11.90
C LYS A 286 -0.69 -18.10 -11.96
N GLY A 287 -0.62 -19.42 -11.78
CA GLY A 287 0.61 -20.16 -12.04
C GLY A 287 1.18 -19.70 -13.37
N LEU A 288 2.48 -19.43 -13.37
CA LEU A 288 3.25 -19.28 -14.59
C LEU A 288 3.01 -20.52 -15.44
N SER A 289 2.16 -20.40 -16.45
CA SER A 289 2.05 -21.34 -17.55
C SER A 289 2.77 -20.77 -18.75
#